data_e0ed8d8a88c2c1568d13c445f5c264a1
#
_entry.id   e0ed8d8a88c2c1568d13c445f5c264a1
#
_cell.length_a   1.000
_cell.length_b   1.000
_cell.length_c   1.000
_cell.angle_alpha   90.00
_cell.angle_beta   90.00
_cell.angle_gamma   90.00
#
_symmetry.space_group_name_H-M   'P 1'
#
loop_
_entity.id
_entity.type
_entity.pdbx_description
1 polymer ?
#
loop_
_entity_poly.entity_id
_entity_poly.type
_entity_poly.pdbx_seq_one_letter_code
_entity_poly.pdbx_strand_id
1 'polypeptide(L)'
;MINNQGWINLYKPKNITSFQALKIIKKKFNFNKLGHAGTLDPIAEGILPIAIGKATKLIEYINQDFKKYIFTIDWGAQTTTDDSTGEIIKKSNLIPSKKDIEDNITNFIGDLEQKPPKVSSVKINGTRAYKLVREKIDFKTKPKKVFVKELKLNSITSQTATFEIECGKGFYVRSLARDFAIKLGTFGHISGLKRTKVGNFVTSSSILLDDLVKIGNTQELINCIIPSISVLDDILAYEIDNEEDINNLSLGRTINLDKFNSKYSFKKNKLIFLSNNGDIISIGKLVGNLFIPNKILI
;
A
#
# COMPACT_ATOMS: atom_id res chain seq x y z
N MET A 1 24.22 14.04 -12.23
CA MET A 1 22.81 13.77 -11.91
C MET A 1 22.80 12.80 -10.74
N ILE A 2 22.11 13.13 -9.66
CA ILE A 2 22.04 12.24 -8.50
C ILE A 2 21.23 11.02 -8.95
N ASN A 3 21.85 9.84 -8.87
CA ASN A 3 21.19 8.57 -9.22
C ASN A 3 20.21 8.20 -8.09
N ASN A 4 19.19 9.05 -7.94
CA ASN A 4 18.21 8.96 -6.85
C ASN A 4 17.21 7.85 -7.18
N GLN A 5 17.54 6.63 -6.79
CA GLN A 5 16.59 5.53 -6.79
C GLN A 5 16.44 4.99 -5.38
N GLY A 6 15.21 4.70 -4.99
CA GLY A 6 14.91 4.23 -3.64
C GLY A 6 13.50 4.62 -3.24
N TRP A 7 13.30 4.78 -1.94
CA TRP A 7 11.99 5.06 -1.36
C TRP A 7 12.03 6.27 -0.45
N ILE A 8 10.93 7.02 -0.43
CA ILE A 8 10.65 7.98 0.64
C ILE A 8 9.48 7.44 1.45
N ASN A 9 9.66 7.32 2.77
CA ASN A 9 8.58 7.00 3.69
C ASN A 9 7.78 8.28 3.99
N LEU A 10 6.86 8.62 3.08
CA LEU A 10 6.07 9.84 3.18
C LEU A 10 4.91 9.67 4.16
N TYR A 11 4.70 10.65 5.05
CA TYR A 11 3.43 10.87 5.72
C TYR A 11 2.57 11.83 4.89
N LYS A 12 1.53 11.30 4.24
CA LYS A 12 0.58 12.09 3.46
C LYS A 12 -0.39 12.80 4.40
N PRO A 13 -0.56 14.12 4.33
CA PRO A 13 -1.60 14.82 5.08
C PRO A 13 -3.00 14.50 4.55
N LYS A 14 -4.04 14.83 5.35
CA LYS A 14 -5.44 14.80 4.92
C LYS A 14 -5.70 15.79 3.78
N ASN A 15 -6.83 15.62 3.12
CA ASN A 15 -7.41 16.52 2.11
C ASN A 15 -6.64 16.67 0.80
N ILE A 16 -5.62 15.83 0.57
CA ILE A 16 -4.96 15.72 -0.73
C ILE A 16 -4.97 14.26 -1.21
N THR A 17 -5.01 14.07 -2.52
CA THR A 17 -4.89 12.74 -3.13
C THR A 17 -3.44 12.26 -3.10
N SER A 18 -3.23 10.93 -3.13
CA SER A 18 -1.87 10.36 -3.30
C SER A 18 -1.17 10.88 -4.56
N PHE A 19 -1.93 11.15 -5.63
CA PHE A 19 -1.40 11.71 -6.87
C PHE A 19 -0.95 13.18 -6.73
N GLN A 20 -1.69 14.00 -5.97
CA GLN A 20 -1.28 15.38 -5.68
C GLN A 20 0.01 15.40 -4.87
N ALA A 21 0.16 14.52 -3.86
CA ALA A 21 1.41 14.40 -3.11
C ALA A 21 2.59 14.06 -4.04
N LEU A 22 2.42 13.09 -4.97
CA LEU A 22 3.45 12.80 -5.98
C LEU A 22 3.78 14.00 -6.86
N LYS A 23 2.77 14.77 -7.31
CA LYS A 23 3.00 15.97 -8.15
C LYS A 23 3.82 17.03 -7.41
N ILE A 24 3.53 17.27 -6.14
CA ILE A 24 4.27 18.21 -5.30
C ILE A 24 5.74 17.81 -5.21
N ILE A 25 6.01 16.55 -4.85
CA ILE A 25 7.37 16.00 -4.70
C ILE A 25 8.11 16.05 -6.05
N LYS A 26 7.44 15.61 -7.13
CA LYS A 26 8.02 15.62 -8.47
C LYS A 26 8.45 17.00 -8.91
N LYS A 27 7.60 18.02 -8.68
CA LYS A 27 7.89 19.41 -9.02
C LYS A 27 9.05 19.99 -8.18
N LYS A 28 9.06 19.70 -6.86
CA LYS A 28 10.08 20.22 -5.94
C LYS A 28 11.48 19.73 -6.27
N PHE A 29 11.63 18.42 -6.54
CA PHE A 29 12.94 17.78 -6.71
C PHE A 29 13.27 17.38 -8.15
N ASN A 30 12.40 17.73 -9.10
CA ASN A 30 12.57 17.42 -10.53
C ASN A 30 12.86 15.93 -10.82
N PHE A 31 12.20 15.03 -10.10
CA PHE A 31 12.33 13.59 -10.34
C PHE A 31 11.74 13.19 -11.70
N ASN A 32 12.46 12.37 -12.47
CA ASN A 32 11.96 11.87 -13.75
C ASN A 32 10.76 10.93 -13.57
N LYS A 33 10.84 9.99 -12.61
CA LYS A 33 9.83 8.97 -12.39
C LYS A 33 9.56 8.78 -10.90
N LEU A 34 8.28 8.86 -10.53
CA LEU A 34 7.79 8.56 -9.20
C LEU A 34 6.58 7.62 -9.26
N GLY A 35 6.40 6.83 -8.21
CA GLY A 35 5.22 6.01 -7.99
C GLY A 35 4.92 5.91 -6.49
N HIS A 36 3.74 5.43 -6.11
CA HIS A 36 3.43 5.16 -4.71
C HIS A 36 2.94 3.73 -4.49
N ALA A 37 3.25 3.14 -3.35
CA ALA A 37 2.79 1.82 -2.96
C ALA A 37 1.47 1.92 -2.16
N GLY A 38 0.36 1.72 -2.88
CA GLY A 38 -0.98 1.70 -2.31
C GLY A 38 -1.60 3.10 -2.12
N THR A 39 -2.63 3.39 -2.91
CA THR A 39 -3.39 4.65 -2.83
C THR A 39 -3.96 4.86 -1.43
N LEU A 40 -3.88 6.09 -0.93
CA LEU A 40 -4.66 6.60 0.19
C LEU A 40 -5.75 7.53 -0.33
N ASP A 41 -6.94 7.38 0.24
CA ASP A 41 -8.06 8.29 -0.04
C ASP A 41 -7.73 9.73 0.40
N PRO A 42 -8.38 10.76 -0.16
CA PRO A 42 -8.13 12.16 0.24
C PRO A 42 -8.35 12.41 1.73
N ILE A 43 -9.40 11.84 2.31
CA ILE A 43 -9.71 11.92 3.74
C ILE A 43 -8.67 11.25 4.64
N ALA A 44 -7.97 10.24 4.10
CA ALA A 44 -6.97 9.49 4.85
C ALA A 44 -5.64 10.24 4.94
N GLU A 45 -4.96 10.04 6.06
CA GLU A 45 -3.59 10.49 6.30
C GLU A 45 -2.65 9.30 6.57
N GLY A 46 -1.35 9.56 6.65
CA GLY A 46 -0.35 8.59 7.11
C GLY A 46 0.52 8.04 6.00
N ILE A 47 1.05 6.85 6.21
CA ILE A 47 2.15 6.26 5.46
C ILE A 47 1.78 6.03 3.99
N LEU A 48 2.55 6.67 3.10
CA LEU A 48 2.46 6.53 1.65
C LEU A 48 3.88 6.32 1.09
N PRO A 49 4.38 5.08 0.97
CA PRO A 49 5.70 4.84 0.42
C PRO A 49 5.79 5.35 -1.02
N ILE A 50 6.77 6.20 -1.30
CA ILE A 50 7.02 6.80 -2.62
C ILE A 50 8.26 6.15 -3.22
N ALA A 51 8.11 5.51 -4.37
CA ALA A 51 9.20 4.94 -5.14
C ALA A 51 9.78 5.99 -6.10
N ILE A 52 11.11 6.08 -6.18
CA ILE A 52 11.86 6.99 -7.04
C ILE A 52 12.58 6.18 -8.12
N GLY A 53 12.51 6.63 -9.38
CA GLY A 53 13.25 6.04 -10.48
C GLY A 53 12.88 4.58 -10.73
N LYS A 54 13.89 3.71 -10.79
CA LYS A 54 13.74 2.28 -11.04
C LYS A 54 13.04 1.53 -9.90
N ALA A 55 13.08 2.05 -8.65
CA ALA A 55 12.33 1.48 -7.53
C ALA A 55 10.81 1.43 -7.79
N THR A 56 10.28 2.20 -8.75
CA THR A 56 8.87 2.06 -9.18
C THR A 56 8.51 0.67 -9.71
N LYS A 57 9.49 -0.11 -10.16
CA LYS A 57 9.30 -1.52 -10.58
C LYS A 57 9.08 -2.46 -9.39
N LEU A 58 9.42 -2.01 -8.16
CA LEU A 58 9.33 -2.77 -6.92
C LEU A 58 8.00 -2.58 -6.17
N ILE A 59 7.15 -1.64 -6.61
CA ILE A 59 5.87 -1.30 -5.96
C ILE A 59 4.97 -2.53 -5.79
N GLU A 60 5.00 -3.47 -6.73
CA GLU A 60 4.18 -4.67 -6.66
C GLU A 60 4.53 -5.58 -5.47
N TYR A 61 5.77 -5.60 -5.02
CA TYR A 61 6.21 -6.41 -3.87
C TYR A 61 5.68 -5.85 -2.56
N ILE A 62 5.81 -4.54 -2.33
CA ILE A 62 5.22 -3.86 -1.14
C ILE A 62 3.69 -3.99 -1.09
N ASN A 63 3.03 -4.02 -2.24
CA ASN A 63 1.58 -4.12 -2.27
C ASN A 63 1.04 -5.48 -1.77
N GLN A 64 1.90 -6.49 -1.61
CA GLN A 64 1.53 -7.77 -1.00
C GLN A 64 1.53 -7.72 0.52
N ASP A 65 2.27 -6.78 1.12
CA ASP A 65 2.46 -6.68 2.56
C ASP A 65 1.19 -6.30 3.30
N PHE A 66 1.17 -6.64 4.59
CA PHE A 66 0.15 -6.17 5.52
C PHE A 66 0.22 -4.66 5.72
N LYS A 67 -0.95 -4.08 5.96
CA LYS A 67 -1.12 -2.66 6.25
C LYS A 67 -1.84 -2.50 7.57
N LYS A 68 -1.39 -1.53 8.38
CA LYS A 68 -2.08 -1.15 9.61
C LYS A 68 -2.78 0.18 9.46
N TYR A 69 -3.98 0.26 10.03
CA TYR A 69 -4.76 1.49 10.05
C TYR A 69 -5.34 1.72 11.44
N ILE A 70 -5.45 3.00 11.79
CA ILE A 70 -6.35 3.48 12.85
C ILE A 70 -7.49 4.20 12.14
N PHE A 71 -8.73 3.86 12.47
CA PHE A 71 -9.89 4.45 11.83
C PHE A 71 -11.03 4.67 12.81
N THR A 72 -11.86 5.68 12.54
CA THR A 72 -13.03 6.02 13.34
C THR A 72 -14.27 5.84 12.50
N ILE A 73 -15.27 5.14 13.06
CA ILE A 73 -16.61 5.01 12.51
C ILE A 73 -17.52 5.99 13.23
N ASP A 74 -18.23 6.82 12.47
CA ASP A 74 -19.39 7.57 12.94
C ASP A 74 -20.65 6.76 12.70
N TRP A 75 -21.41 6.51 13.76
CA TRP A 75 -22.64 5.74 13.71
C TRP A 75 -23.84 6.56 13.29
N GLY A 76 -24.91 5.88 12.86
CA GLY A 76 -26.21 6.47 12.58
C GLY A 76 -26.38 6.94 11.13
N ALA A 77 -25.34 6.97 10.27
CA ALA A 77 -25.48 7.38 8.88
C ALA A 77 -24.59 6.59 7.94
N GLN A 78 -25.14 6.19 6.79
CA GLN A 78 -24.37 5.70 5.64
C GLN A 78 -24.27 6.79 4.59
N THR A 79 -23.10 6.96 3.98
CA THR A 79 -22.86 7.93 2.90
C THR A 79 -22.60 7.22 1.55
N THR A 80 -22.69 7.98 0.46
CA THR A 80 -22.44 7.48 -0.90
C THR A 80 -21.02 6.96 -1.12
N THR A 81 -20.04 7.42 -0.31
CA THR A 81 -18.62 7.07 -0.42
C THR A 81 -18.15 6.12 0.68
N ASP A 82 -19.04 5.76 1.62
CA ASP A 82 -18.74 5.05 2.87
C ASP A 82 -17.71 5.82 3.77
N ASP A 83 -17.53 7.13 3.54
CA ASP A 83 -16.75 8.07 4.36
C ASP A 83 -17.45 9.44 4.49
N SER A 84 -16.93 10.34 5.30
CA SER A 84 -17.53 11.65 5.59
C SER A 84 -17.57 12.62 4.40
N THR A 85 -16.99 12.30 3.25
CA THR A 85 -17.02 13.16 2.06
C THR A 85 -18.24 12.95 1.18
N GLY A 86 -19.00 11.87 1.41
CA GLY A 86 -20.19 11.52 0.65
C GLY A 86 -21.47 12.11 1.21
N GLU A 87 -22.52 12.17 0.36
CA GLU A 87 -23.87 12.53 0.80
C GLU A 87 -24.49 11.40 1.62
N ILE A 88 -25.27 11.74 2.64
CA ILE A 88 -25.99 10.77 3.47
C ILE A 88 -27.10 10.14 2.66
N ILE A 89 -27.13 8.81 2.59
CA ILE A 89 -28.14 8.02 1.86
C ILE A 89 -29.03 7.18 2.76
N LYS A 90 -28.61 6.91 4.02
CA LYS A 90 -29.39 6.20 5.03
C LYS A 90 -29.10 6.76 6.40
N LYS A 91 -30.09 6.73 7.30
CA LYS A 91 -29.99 7.14 8.70
C LYS A 91 -30.54 6.09 9.64
N SER A 92 -30.04 6.06 10.85
CA SER A 92 -30.50 5.26 11.98
C SER A 92 -30.25 6.05 13.28
N ASN A 93 -31.15 5.90 14.24
CA ASN A 93 -30.95 6.45 15.59
C ASN A 93 -30.26 5.45 16.54
N LEU A 94 -30.02 4.22 16.07
CA LEU A 94 -29.37 3.20 16.88
C LEU A 94 -27.86 3.44 16.90
N ILE A 95 -27.33 3.58 18.12
CA ILE A 95 -25.90 3.66 18.39
C ILE A 95 -25.50 2.36 19.09
N PRO A 96 -24.55 1.59 18.56
CA PRO A 96 -24.13 0.32 19.15
C PRO A 96 -23.49 0.54 20.52
N SER A 97 -23.81 -0.36 21.47
CA SER A 97 -23.11 -0.38 22.75
C SER A 97 -21.68 -0.93 22.61
N LYS A 98 -20.81 -0.66 23.61
CA LYS A 98 -19.47 -1.25 23.64
C LYS A 98 -19.52 -2.77 23.54
N LYS A 99 -20.45 -3.40 24.26
CA LYS A 99 -20.63 -4.84 24.24
C LYS A 99 -21.01 -5.36 22.86
N ASP A 100 -21.98 -4.72 22.18
CA ASP A 100 -22.36 -5.13 20.83
C ASP A 100 -21.19 -5.08 19.84
N ILE A 101 -20.34 -4.05 19.97
CA ILE A 101 -19.14 -3.90 19.15
C ILE A 101 -18.14 -5.03 19.45
N GLU A 102 -17.80 -5.26 20.73
CA GLU A 102 -16.82 -6.27 21.15
C GLU A 102 -17.25 -7.69 20.76
N ASP A 103 -18.53 -8.03 20.95
CA ASP A 103 -19.10 -9.34 20.62
C ASP A 103 -19.07 -9.64 19.09
N ASN A 104 -19.01 -8.60 18.26
CA ASN A 104 -19.03 -8.75 16.80
C ASN A 104 -17.67 -8.56 16.10
N ILE A 105 -16.61 -8.11 16.77
CA ILE A 105 -15.27 -7.89 16.18
C ILE A 105 -14.73 -9.16 15.52
N THR A 106 -14.89 -10.31 16.16
CA THR A 106 -14.37 -11.59 15.68
C THR A 106 -14.95 -12.03 14.34
N ASN A 107 -16.17 -11.57 13.99
CA ASN A 107 -16.77 -11.84 12.68
C ASN A 107 -16.05 -11.16 11.51
N PHE A 108 -15.13 -10.22 11.80
CA PHE A 108 -14.39 -9.45 10.80
C PHE A 108 -12.88 -9.73 10.84
N ILE A 109 -12.48 -10.88 11.41
CA ILE A 109 -11.08 -11.36 11.43
C ILE A 109 -10.98 -12.64 10.58
N GLY A 110 -9.84 -12.83 9.90
CA GLY A 110 -9.59 -13.96 9.01
C GLY A 110 -9.94 -13.68 7.56
N ASP A 111 -10.30 -14.72 6.82
CA ASP A 111 -10.71 -14.63 5.41
C ASP A 111 -12.14 -14.12 5.29
N LEU A 112 -12.32 -13.04 4.55
CA LEU A 112 -13.60 -12.37 4.37
C LEU A 112 -13.91 -12.15 2.90
N GLU A 113 -15.20 -12.07 2.56
CA GLU A 113 -15.67 -11.52 1.30
C GLU A 113 -16.12 -10.08 1.49
N GLN A 114 -15.44 -9.15 0.84
CA GLN A 114 -15.72 -7.72 0.96
C GLN A 114 -16.14 -7.12 -0.36
N LYS A 115 -17.28 -6.42 -0.38
CA LYS A 115 -17.72 -5.64 -1.52
C LYS A 115 -17.03 -4.27 -1.51
N PRO A 116 -16.16 -3.95 -2.51
CA PRO A 116 -15.48 -2.66 -2.58
C PRO A 116 -16.47 -1.48 -2.61
N PRO A 117 -16.07 -0.29 -2.07
CA PRO A 117 -16.90 0.90 -2.17
C PRO A 117 -17.12 1.28 -3.64
N LYS A 118 -18.25 1.94 -3.94
CA LYS A 118 -18.53 2.43 -5.31
C LYS A 118 -17.43 3.37 -5.79
N VAL A 119 -16.97 4.29 -4.93
CA VAL A 119 -15.84 5.19 -5.23
C VAL A 119 -14.53 4.49 -4.88
N SER A 120 -13.96 3.74 -5.82
CA SER A 120 -12.71 3.00 -5.63
C SER A 120 -11.87 2.92 -6.91
N SER A 121 -10.63 2.46 -6.76
CA SER A 121 -9.72 2.21 -7.89
C SER A 121 -9.94 0.85 -8.59
N VAL A 122 -10.94 0.08 -8.19
CA VAL A 122 -11.29 -1.19 -8.84
C VAL A 122 -11.65 -0.94 -10.30
N LYS A 123 -11.22 -1.83 -11.19
CA LYS A 123 -11.61 -1.78 -12.61
C LYS A 123 -12.90 -2.56 -12.83
N ILE A 124 -13.84 -1.94 -13.50
CA ILE A 124 -15.09 -2.52 -13.99
C ILE A 124 -15.04 -2.42 -15.53
N ASN A 125 -14.99 -3.53 -16.20
CA ASN A 125 -14.86 -3.59 -17.67
C ASN A 125 -13.72 -2.68 -18.21
N GLY A 126 -12.54 -2.71 -17.54
CA GLY A 126 -11.39 -1.90 -17.94
C GLY A 126 -11.34 -0.47 -17.37
N THR A 127 -12.49 0.11 -16.99
CA THR A 127 -12.59 1.48 -16.46
C THR A 127 -12.55 1.50 -14.93
N ARG A 128 -11.89 2.49 -14.32
CA ARG A 128 -11.86 2.65 -12.87
C ARG A 128 -13.23 3.03 -12.32
N ALA A 129 -13.68 2.37 -11.25
CA ALA A 129 -15.02 2.58 -10.67
C ALA A 129 -15.29 4.04 -10.30
N TYR A 130 -14.30 4.78 -9.73
CA TYR A 130 -14.47 6.21 -9.41
C TYR A 130 -14.74 7.10 -10.63
N LYS A 131 -14.29 6.70 -11.84
CA LYS A 131 -14.63 7.42 -13.09
C LYS A 131 -16.08 7.20 -13.47
N LEU A 132 -16.56 5.94 -13.42
CA LEU A 132 -17.95 5.61 -13.70
C LEU A 132 -18.91 6.35 -12.76
N VAL A 133 -18.55 6.48 -11.46
CA VAL A 133 -19.35 7.29 -10.52
C VAL A 133 -19.43 8.75 -10.95
N ARG A 134 -18.32 9.37 -11.38
CA ARG A 134 -18.31 10.76 -11.88
C ARG A 134 -19.13 10.95 -13.13
N GLU A 135 -19.16 9.95 -14.00
CA GLU A 135 -19.94 9.92 -15.23
C GLU A 135 -21.40 9.50 -14.99
N LYS A 136 -21.79 9.27 -13.71
CA LYS A 136 -23.13 8.82 -13.28
C LYS A 136 -23.58 7.51 -13.96
N ILE A 137 -22.61 6.68 -14.35
CA ILE A 137 -22.87 5.35 -14.93
C ILE A 137 -23.09 4.38 -13.75
N ASP A 138 -24.24 3.69 -13.76
CA ASP A 138 -24.48 2.66 -12.72
C ASP A 138 -23.73 1.37 -13.02
N PHE A 139 -23.22 0.75 -11.97
CA PHE A 139 -22.49 -0.52 -12.02
C PHE A 139 -22.56 -1.24 -10.67
N LYS A 140 -22.30 -2.53 -10.70
CA LYS A 140 -22.20 -3.37 -9.49
C LYS A 140 -20.74 -3.76 -9.26
N THR A 141 -20.25 -3.58 -8.03
CA THR A 141 -18.97 -4.12 -7.61
C THR A 141 -19.15 -5.59 -7.17
N LYS A 142 -18.24 -6.46 -7.60
CA LYS A 142 -18.24 -7.88 -7.16
C LYS A 142 -17.48 -8.00 -5.84
N PRO A 143 -17.94 -8.84 -4.91
CA PRO A 143 -17.17 -9.18 -3.71
C PRO A 143 -15.77 -9.71 -4.07
N LYS A 144 -14.81 -9.47 -3.19
CA LYS A 144 -13.44 -9.96 -3.31
C LYS A 144 -13.00 -10.58 -2.00
N LYS A 145 -12.25 -11.65 -2.09
CA LYS A 145 -11.59 -12.25 -0.93
C LYS A 145 -10.52 -11.29 -0.41
N VAL A 146 -10.55 -11.02 0.88
CA VAL A 146 -9.62 -10.18 1.62
C VAL A 146 -9.30 -10.85 2.94
N PHE A 147 -8.20 -10.44 3.59
CA PHE A 147 -7.78 -11.03 4.84
C PHE A 147 -7.58 -9.96 5.90
N VAL A 148 -8.11 -10.19 7.10
CA VAL A 148 -7.89 -9.37 8.29
C VAL A 148 -7.13 -10.21 9.31
N LYS A 149 -5.93 -9.76 9.65
CA LYS A 149 -5.09 -10.44 10.63
C LYS A 149 -5.52 -10.12 12.07
N GLU A 150 -5.88 -8.86 12.30
CA GLU A 150 -6.26 -8.35 13.61
C GLU A 150 -7.21 -7.16 13.47
N LEU A 151 -8.19 -7.08 14.39
CA LEU A 151 -9.09 -5.92 14.55
C LEU A 151 -9.30 -5.70 16.04
N LYS A 152 -9.06 -4.46 16.52
CA LYS A 152 -9.19 -4.09 17.92
C LYS A 152 -10.00 -2.81 18.06
N LEU A 153 -10.84 -2.76 19.10
CA LEU A 153 -11.49 -1.53 19.55
C LEU A 153 -10.53 -0.75 20.44
N ASN A 154 -10.19 0.49 20.07
CA ASN A 154 -9.31 1.35 20.87
C ASN A 154 -10.08 2.26 21.82
N SER A 155 -11.16 2.87 21.32
CA SER A 155 -11.99 3.79 22.11
C SER A 155 -13.40 3.90 21.55
N ILE A 156 -14.31 4.36 22.39
CA ILE A 156 -15.71 4.61 22.03
C ILE A 156 -16.17 5.93 22.66
N THR A 157 -16.99 6.67 21.94
CA THR A 157 -17.71 7.83 22.42
C THR A 157 -19.22 7.59 22.29
N SER A 158 -20.04 8.62 22.57
CA SER A 158 -21.49 8.55 22.39
C SER A 158 -21.95 8.34 20.95
N GLN A 159 -21.12 8.65 19.94
CA GLN A 159 -21.50 8.56 18.52
C GLN A 159 -20.44 7.90 17.66
N THR A 160 -19.26 7.59 18.18
CA THR A 160 -18.14 7.07 17.38
C THR A 160 -17.47 5.90 18.07
N ALA A 161 -16.79 5.08 17.28
CA ALA A 161 -15.84 4.09 17.78
C ALA A 161 -14.56 4.12 16.93
N THR A 162 -13.41 4.07 17.60
CA THR A 162 -12.09 4.06 16.95
C THR A 162 -11.48 2.69 17.08
N PHE A 163 -10.96 2.17 15.97
CA PHE A 163 -10.40 0.85 15.85
C PHE A 163 -8.97 0.90 15.31
N GLU A 164 -8.22 -0.14 15.61
CA GLU A 164 -6.98 -0.49 14.91
C GLU A 164 -7.17 -1.80 14.14
N ILE A 165 -6.66 -1.85 12.90
CA ILE A 165 -6.73 -3.05 12.05
C ILE A 165 -5.40 -3.34 11.40
N GLU A 166 -5.04 -4.63 11.29
CA GLU A 166 -3.99 -5.14 10.42
C GLU A 166 -4.62 -6.04 9.35
N CYS A 167 -4.46 -5.66 8.07
CA CYS A 167 -5.14 -6.34 6.96
C CYS A 167 -4.23 -6.52 5.74
N GLY A 168 -4.57 -7.52 4.93
CA GLY A 168 -3.86 -7.85 3.70
C GLY A 168 -4.20 -6.93 2.53
N LYS A 169 -3.66 -7.27 1.37
CA LYS A 169 -3.88 -6.51 0.12
C LYS A 169 -5.34 -6.45 -0.29
N GLY A 170 -5.71 -5.34 -0.92
CA GLY A 170 -7.04 -5.16 -1.53
C GLY A 170 -8.16 -4.88 -0.55
N PHE A 171 -7.88 -4.81 0.75
CA PHE A 171 -8.84 -4.48 1.79
C PHE A 171 -9.25 -3.00 1.76
N TYR A 172 -10.53 -2.72 2.01
CA TYR A 172 -11.10 -1.38 2.10
C TYR A 172 -11.66 -1.13 3.50
N VAL A 173 -11.02 -0.24 4.28
CA VAL A 173 -11.47 0.12 5.63
C VAL A 173 -12.88 0.75 5.59
N ARG A 174 -13.21 1.51 4.54
CA ARG A 174 -14.54 2.09 4.31
C ARG A 174 -15.64 1.02 4.17
N SER A 175 -15.35 -0.05 3.44
CA SER A 175 -16.29 -1.17 3.35
C SER A 175 -16.46 -1.90 4.67
N LEU A 176 -15.36 -2.07 5.44
CA LEU A 176 -15.47 -2.64 6.79
C LEU A 176 -16.41 -1.80 7.65
N ALA A 177 -16.24 -0.49 7.70
CA ALA A 177 -17.09 0.39 8.51
C ALA A 177 -18.57 0.26 8.16
N ARG A 178 -18.90 0.25 6.87
CA ARG A 178 -20.25 0.02 6.37
C ARG A 178 -20.78 -1.35 6.80
N ASP A 179 -20.04 -2.41 6.52
CA ASP A 179 -20.49 -3.79 6.72
C ASP A 179 -20.60 -4.11 8.21
N PHE A 180 -19.70 -3.56 9.04
CA PHE A 180 -19.73 -3.67 10.49
C PHE A 180 -20.95 -2.96 11.09
N ALA A 181 -21.26 -1.74 10.64
CA ALA A 181 -22.45 -1.02 11.08
C ALA A 181 -23.74 -1.77 10.71
N ILE A 182 -23.83 -2.32 9.50
CA ILE A 182 -24.98 -3.13 9.06
C ILE A 182 -25.12 -4.39 9.93
N LYS A 183 -24.02 -5.06 10.29
CA LYS A 183 -24.03 -6.22 11.18
C LYS A 183 -24.58 -5.89 12.55
N LEU A 184 -24.35 -4.67 13.05
CA LEU A 184 -24.84 -4.16 14.33
C LEU A 184 -26.27 -3.58 14.24
N GLY A 185 -26.97 -3.71 13.09
CA GLY A 185 -28.35 -3.23 12.91
C GLY A 185 -28.47 -1.71 12.72
N THR A 186 -27.38 -1.02 12.41
CA THR A 186 -27.35 0.42 12.20
C THR A 186 -26.66 0.78 10.87
N PHE A 187 -26.32 2.07 10.70
CA PHE A 187 -25.50 2.58 9.63
C PHE A 187 -24.27 3.28 10.18
N GLY A 188 -23.20 3.32 9.38
CA GLY A 188 -21.97 3.99 9.77
C GLY A 188 -21.08 4.29 8.56
N HIS A 189 -20.20 5.24 8.73
CA HIS A 189 -19.20 5.64 7.73
C HIS A 189 -17.90 6.05 8.41
N ILE A 190 -16.81 6.08 7.64
CA ILE A 190 -15.51 6.53 8.15
C ILE A 190 -15.49 8.04 8.30
N SER A 191 -15.13 8.54 9.49
CA SER A 191 -14.83 9.96 9.75
C SER A 191 -13.35 10.24 9.97
N GLY A 192 -12.56 9.24 10.36
CA GLY A 192 -11.12 9.32 10.52
C GLY A 192 -10.43 8.09 9.96
N LEU A 193 -9.35 8.27 9.19
CA LEU A 193 -8.57 7.17 8.63
C LEU A 193 -7.08 7.54 8.58
N LYS A 194 -6.27 6.79 9.31
CA LYS A 194 -4.81 6.94 9.36
C LYS A 194 -4.13 5.62 9.06
N ARG A 195 -3.33 5.56 8.00
CA ARG A 195 -2.49 4.40 7.74
C ARG A 195 -1.17 4.51 8.49
N THR A 196 -0.94 3.63 9.45
CA THR A 196 0.23 3.66 10.35
C THR A 196 1.38 2.81 9.87
N LYS A 197 1.10 1.80 8.98
CA LYS A 197 2.12 0.88 8.47
C LYS A 197 1.80 0.38 7.06
N VAL A 198 2.85 0.20 6.24
CA VAL A 198 2.85 -0.51 4.95
C VAL A 198 4.17 -1.28 4.86
N GLY A 199 4.15 -2.61 4.98
CA GLY A 199 5.39 -3.40 5.06
C GLY A 199 6.33 -2.85 6.14
N ASN A 200 7.57 -2.52 5.78
CA ASN A 200 8.58 -1.95 6.69
C ASN A 200 8.42 -0.43 6.92
N PHE A 201 7.54 0.25 6.18
CA PHE A 201 7.30 1.68 6.34
C PHE A 201 6.34 1.94 7.49
N VAL A 202 6.79 2.67 8.51
CA VAL A 202 6.02 2.97 9.74
C VAL A 202 6.02 4.47 10.02
N THR A 203 5.06 4.91 10.85
CA THR A 203 4.89 6.34 11.17
C THR A 203 6.13 6.95 11.84
N SER A 204 6.83 6.20 12.70
CA SER A 204 7.99 6.70 13.47
C SER A 204 9.18 7.08 12.59
N SER A 205 9.32 6.52 11.39
CA SER A 205 10.39 6.79 10.42
C SER A 205 9.91 7.59 9.20
N SER A 206 8.71 8.18 9.27
CA SER A 206 8.14 8.92 8.14
C SER A 206 8.48 10.40 8.18
N ILE A 207 8.57 11.02 7.01
CA ILE A 207 8.70 12.46 6.85
C ILE A 207 7.36 13.06 6.43
N LEU A 208 6.96 14.18 7.06
CA LEU A 208 5.78 14.94 6.66
C LEU A 208 5.99 15.56 5.27
N LEU A 209 4.93 15.65 4.47
CA LEU A 209 5.03 16.27 3.13
C LEU A 209 5.58 17.69 3.19
N ASP A 210 5.11 18.49 4.17
CA ASP A 210 5.51 19.88 4.32
C ASP A 210 6.99 20.01 4.71
N ASP A 211 7.52 19.11 5.51
CA ASP A 211 8.93 19.10 5.89
C ASP A 211 9.82 18.62 4.73
N LEU A 212 9.36 17.59 4.00
CA LEU A 212 10.05 17.14 2.80
C LEU A 212 10.21 18.26 1.76
N VAL A 213 9.17 19.07 1.53
CA VAL A 213 9.25 20.15 0.53
C VAL A 213 10.07 21.37 0.99
N LYS A 214 10.35 21.51 2.29
CA LYS A 214 11.26 22.54 2.83
C LYS A 214 12.73 22.19 2.62
N ILE A 215 13.07 20.94 2.36
CA ILE A 215 14.45 20.51 2.09
C ILE A 215 15.05 21.35 0.98
N GLY A 216 16.17 22.03 1.29
CA GLY A 216 16.82 23.00 0.40
C GLY A 216 18.02 22.45 -0.34
N ASN A 217 18.63 21.36 0.12
CA ASN A 217 19.85 20.82 -0.42
C ASN A 217 19.76 19.32 -0.75
N THR A 218 20.66 18.88 -1.61
CA THR A 218 20.72 17.50 -2.12
C THR A 218 21.05 16.47 -1.03
N GLN A 219 21.93 16.81 -0.09
CA GLN A 219 22.39 15.88 0.93
C GLN A 219 21.24 15.54 1.91
N GLU A 220 20.48 16.53 2.33
CA GLU A 220 19.29 16.30 3.16
C GLU A 220 18.27 15.41 2.46
N LEU A 221 18.06 15.63 1.15
CA LEU A 221 17.17 14.78 0.37
C LEU A 221 17.67 13.34 0.30
N ILE A 222 18.98 13.12 0.08
CA ILE A 222 19.59 11.78 0.04
C ILE A 222 19.36 11.06 1.37
N ASN A 223 19.49 11.75 2.50
CA ASN A 223 19.26 11.19 3.83
C ASN A 223 17.80 10.74 4.07
N CYS A 224 16.85 11.27 3.29
CA CYS A 224 15.45 10.83 3.32
C CYS A 224 15.17 9.64 2.39
N ILE A 225 16.12 9.25 1.53
CA ILE A 225 15.94 8.16 0.57
C ILE A 225 16.39 6.84 1.20
N ILE A 226 15.44 5.94 1.33
CA ILE A 226 15.65 4.57 1.81
C ILE A 226 16.09 3.72 0.60
N PRO A 227 17.14 2.88 0.73
CA PRO A 227 17.60 2.03 -0.37
C PRO A 227 16.51 1.15 -0.96
N SER A 228 16.58 0.88 -2.26
CA SER A 228 15.59 0.06 -2.97
C SER A 228 15.43 -1.34 -2.40
N ILE A 229 16.52 -1.92 -1.86
CA ILE A 229 16.58 -3.25 -1.27
C ILE A 229 15.69 -3.42 -0.02
N SER A 230 15.43 -2.32 0.71
CA SER A 230 14.71 -2.34 2.00
C SER A 230 13.28 -2.88 1.93
N VAL A 231 12.75 -3.15 0.74
CA VAL A 231 11.39 -3.69 0.54
C VAL A 231 11.38 -5.16 0.12
N LEU A 232 12.55 -5.80 0.11
CA LEU A 232 12.74 -7.16 -0.38
C LEU A 232 13.32 -8.10 0.71
N ASP A 233 13.18 -7.74 1.98
CA ASP A 233 13.78 -8.46 3.11
C ASP A 233 13.43 -9.96 3.15
N ASP A 234 12.24 -10.34 2.67
CA ASP A 234 11.79 -11.73 2.61
C ASP A 234 12.22 -12.46 1.32
N ILE A 235 12.93 -11.76 0.41
CA ILE A 235 13.37 -12.32 -0.87
C ILE A 235 14.86 -12.61 -0.81
N LEU A 236 15.25 -13.83 -1.20
CA LEU A 236 16.64 -14.24 -1.20
C LEU A 236 17.47 -13.39 -2.16
N ALA A 237 18.60 -12.87 -1.65
CA ALA A 237 19.55 -12.04 -2.38
C ALA A 237 20.76 -12.83 -2.84
N TYR A 238 21.28 -12.49 -4.03
CA TYR A 238 22.61 -12.89 -4.50
C TYR A 238 23.37 -11.67 -4.97
N GLU A 239 24.58 -11.55 -4.47
CA GLU A 239 25.53 -10.55 -4.96
C GLU A 239 26.25 -11.09 -6.19
N ILE A 240 26.32 -10.30 -7.26
CA ILE A 240 27.05 -10.63 -8.49
C ILE A 240 28.02 -9.46 -8.82
N ASP A 241 29.22 -9.80 -9.27
CA ASP A 241 30.30 -8.87 -9.61
C ASP A 241 30.81 -9.05 -11.04
N ASN A 242 30.41 -10.12 -11.72
CA ASN A 242 30.83 -10.42 -13.08
C ASN A 242 30.17 -9.45 -14.08
N GLU A 243 30.98 -8.66 -14.80
CA GLU A 243 30.52 -7.66 -15.78
C GLU A 243 29.76 -8.29 -16.94
N GLU A 244 30.12 -9.49 -17.41
CA GLU A 244 29.43 -10.20 -18.48
C GLU A 244 28.01 -10.60 -18.06
N ASP A 245 27.84 -11.11 -16.85
CA ASP A 245 26.53 -11.47 -16.28
C ASP A 245 25.67 -10.20 -16.09
N ILE A 246 26.25 -9.10 -15.59
CA ILE A 246 25.56 -7.82 -15.46
C ILE A 246 25.10 -7.31 -16.83
N ASN A 247 25.96 -7.37 -17.83
CA ASN A 247 25.60 -6.98 -19.20
C ASN A 247 24.50 -7.88 -19.79
N ASN A 248 24.59 -9.20 -19.62
CA ASN A 248 23.53 -10.12 -20.03
C ASN A 248 22.19 -9.81 -19.36
N LEU A 249 22.18 -9.50 -18.06
CA LEU A 249 20.97 -9.09 -17.34
C LEU A 249 20.42 -7.78 -17.88
N SER A 250 21.28 -6.80 -18.23
CA SER A 250 20.83 -5.51 -18.78
C SER A 250 20.04 -5.69 -20.09
N LEU A 251 20.40 -6.74 -20.85
CA LEU A 251 19.75 -7.14 -22.10
C LEU A 251 18.55 -8.07 -21.87
N GLY A 252 18.22 -8.40 -20.62
CA GLY A 252 17.11 -9.30 -20.29
C GLY A 252 17.42 -10.78 -20.48
N ARG A 253 18.69 -11.14 -20.60
CA ARG A 253 19.12 -12.53 -20.82
C ARG A 253 19.17 -13.30 -19.50
N THR A 254 18.95 -14.61 -19.60
CA THR A 254 19.14 -15.56 -18.51
C THR A 254 20.64 -15.72 -18.21
N ILE A 255 20.99 -15.84 -16.94
CA ILE A 255 22.36 -16.13 -16.49
C ILE A 255 22.39 -17.43 -15.68
N ASN A 256 23.56 -18.11 -15.66
CA ASN A 256 23.78 -19.30 -14.87
C ASN A 256 24.41 -18.94 -13.52
N LEU A 257 23.77 -19.32 -12.42
CA LEU A 257 24.23 -19.06 -11.06
C LEU A 257 25.05 -20.22 -10.46
N ASP A 258 25.43 -21.26 -11.22
CA ASP A 258 26.28 -22.37 -10.74
C ASP A 258 27.59 -21.92 -10.09
N LYS A 259 28.13 -20.80 -10.56
CA LYS A 259 29.37 -20.20 -10.05
C LYS A 259 29.23 -19.55 -8.67
N PHE A 260 28.00 -19.30 -8.23
CA PHE A 260 27.70 -18.51 -7.03
C PHE A 260 27.33 -19.33 -5.79
N ASN A 261 27.99 -20.44 -5.58
CA ASN A 261 28.01 -21.17 -4.31
C ASN A 261 26.97 -22.30 -4.08
N SER A 262 27.52 -23.48 -3.90
CA SER A 262 26.85 -24.75 -3.59
C SER A 262 26.21 -24.84 -2.18
N LYS A 263 26.09 -23.73 -1.42
CA LYS A 263 25.59 -23.75 -0.03
C LYS A 263 24.09 -23.77 0.16
N TYR A 264 23.29 -23.55 -0.89
CA TYR A 264 21.84 -23.48 -0.77
C TYR A 264 21.15 -24.46 -1.72
N SER A 265 20.52 -25.50 -1.16
CA SER A 265 19.61 -26.36 -1.93
C SER A 265 18.34 -25.57 -2.23
N PHE A 266 18.10 -25.24 -3.50
CA PHE A 266 16.99 -24.39 -3.92
C PHE A 266 15.71 -25.18 -4.10
N LYS A 267 14.61 -24.72 -3.48
CA LYS A 267 13.26 -25.12 -3.88
C LYS A 267 12.97 -24.54 -5.26
N LYS A 268 12.53 -25.36 -6.21
CA LYS A 268 12.18 -24.96 -7.59
C LYS A 268 11.25 -23.73 -7.61
N ASN A 269 11.50 -22.82 -8.54
CA ASN A 269 10.70 -21.61 -8.82
C ASN A 269 10.65 -20.54 -7.71
N LYS A 270 11.73 -20.34 -6.97
CA LYS A 270 11.80 -19.29 -5.96
C LYS A 270 12.07 -17.92 -6.63
N LEU A 271 11.34 -16.90 -6.17
CA LEU A 271 11.65 -15.52 -6.49
C LEU A 271 12.94 -15.14 -5.76
N ILE A 272 13.90 -14.56 -6.48
CA ILE A 272 15.15 -14.06 -5.94
C ILE A 272 15.48 -12.70 -6.56
N PHE A 273 16.38 -11.95 -5.95
CA PHE A 273 16.96 -10.77 -6.58
C PHE A 273 18.48 -10.85 -6.63
N LEU A 274 19.04 -10.18 -7.62
CA LEU A 274 20.46 -10.03 -7.82
C LEU A 274 20.86 -8.59 -7.50
N SER A 275 21.96 -8.41 -6.78
CA SER A 275 22.54 -7.12 -6.42
C SER A 275 23.99 -7.02 -6.86
N ASN A 276 24.47 -5.78 -6.99
CA ASN A 276 25.87 -5.46 -7.17
C ASN A 276 26.19 -4.20 -6.34
N ASN A 277 27.18 -4.30 -5.47
CA ASN A 277 27.56 -3.23 -4.54
C ASN A 277 26.38 -2.70 -3.72
N GLY A 278 25.46 -3.59 -3.30
CA GLY A 278 24.27 -3.25 -2.53
C GLY A 278 23.10 -2.67 -3.33
N ASP A 279 23.26 -2.42 -4.63
CA ASP A 279 22.19 -1.99 -5.51
C ASP A 279 21.50 -3.18 -6.19
N ILE A 280 20.17 -3.16 -6.28
CA ILE A 280 19.40 -4.20 -6.96
C ILE A 280 19.59 -4.06 -8.47
N ILE A 281 20.10 -5.12 -9.10
CA ILE A 281 20.25 -5.21 -10.56
C ILE A 281 19.00 -5.79 -11.20
N SER A 282 18.51 -6.90 -10.67
CA SER A 282 17.39 -7.62 -11.27
C SER A 282 16.63 -8.42 -10.23
N ILE A 283 15.32 -8.60 -10.47
CA ILE A 283 14.48 -9.57 -9.76
C ILE A 283 13.97 -10.57 -10.78
N GLY A 284 14.01 -11.84 -10.42
CA GLY A 284 13.62 -12.92 -11.31
C GLY A 284 13.32 -14.22 -10.60
N LYS A 285 13.17 -15.28 -11.38
CA LYS A 285 12.94 -16.64 -10.88
C LYS A 285 14.18 -17.47 -11.07
N LEU A 286 14.48 -18.30 -10.07
CA LEU A 286 15.49 -19.34 -10.18
C LEU A 286 14.82 -20.64 -10.60
N VAL A 287 15.25 -21.19 -11.76
CA VAL A 287 14.79 -22.47 -12.32
C VAL A 287 16.01 -23.37 -12.49
N GLY A 288 16.19 -24.35 -11.60
CA GLY A 288 17.47 -25.03 -11.47
C GLY A 288 18.54 -24.01 -11.05
N ASN A 289 19.61 -23.92 -11.82
CA ASN A 289 20.70 -22.97 -11.62
C ASN A 289 20.59 -21.74 -12.55
N LEU A 290 19.49 -21.63 -13.32
CA LEU A 290 19.28 -20.55 -14.25
C LEU A 290 18.44 -19.45 -13.59
N PHE A 291 18.96 -18.22 -13.56
CA PHE A 291 18.20 -17.03 -13.21
C PHE A 291 17.52 -16.44 -14.44
N ILE A 292 16.20 -16.38 -14.40
CA ILE A 292 15.37 -15.81 -15.45
C ILE A 292 14.88 -14.43 -14.97
N PRO A 293 15.37 -13.32 -15.54
CA PRO A 293 15.01 -11.99 -15.10
C PRO A 293 13.53 -11.69 -15.40
N ASN A 294 12.85 -11.07 -14.42
CA ASN A 294 11.47 -10.56 -14.55
C ASN A 294 11.43 -9.04 -14.54
N LYS A 295 12.28 -8.42 -13.74
CA LYS A 295 12.44 -6.96 -13.63
C LYS A 295 13.93 -6.63 -13.64
N ILE A 296 14.31 -5.69 -14.50
CA ILE A 296 15.69 -5.20 -14.61
C ILE A 296 15.73 -3.78 -14.05
N LEU A 297 16.68 -3.50 -13.17
CA LEU A 297 16.80 -2.24 -12.45
C LEU A 297 18.07 -1.43 -12.81
N ILE A 298 18.96 -1.99 -13.64
CA ILE A 298 20.13 -1.32 -14.21
C ILE A 298 19.84 -0.63 -15.52
#